data_4951514d59c85ecb1fb0dd15987ba02d
#
_entry.id   4951514d59c85ecb1fb0dd15987ba02d
#
_cell.length_a   1.000
_cell.length_b   1.000
_cell.length_c   1.000
_cell.angle_alpha   90.00
_cell.angle_beta   90.00
_cell.angle_gamma   90.00
#
_symmetry.space_group_name_H-M   'P 1'
#
loop_
_entity.id
_entity.type
_entity.pdbx_description
1 polymer ?
#
loop_
_entity_poly.entity_id
_entity_poly.type
_entity_poly.pdbx_seq_one_letter_code
_entity_poly.pdbx_strand_id
1 'polypeptide(L)'
;MSSPEGFGAAATGGGTPTASNTVTVTTYNELTTALSSKTTANSVILVSGTIDCNYFSVQLNNKTIIGLPGAKLRNLQITVGNSTTSAANSGILYIKSGSNNVIIRNLIFEGPGAYDVDGRDNLTNEGTNVWIDHCEFRDGMDGNFDIKGSADNTTVSWCKFTYLKAPIAGGSGGSADHRFSDLIGSGITDFPTDGRFSVTLKNCYWAEGCKERMPRARNAELHILNCYYKTSVSSARAIGLGAGNQGSTCYVENSNFEQIATISSPVNEGTGTAGLIFDNCVRGISSTAVTGLNYGTAPTKPSYTYTVLPVAEVAAYVSNASCGAGATLQVSSTGVISTNCPNTLGVNDNVENLDIKYYPTLIDNILNIEFSSIENGKAVIEIFSPNGSKVFTTSKNVTGNEKLELNIANITRGVYICKVQIENRVKTFKILKG
;
A
#
# COMPACT_ATOMS: atom_id res chain seq x y z
N MET A 1 -1.76 -4.88 7.67
CA MET A 1 -3.22 -5.13 7.81
C MET A 1 -3.48 -6.61 7.90
N SER A 2 -4.38 -7.04 8.77
CA SER A 2 -4.82 -8.43 8.87
C SER A 2 -6.00 -8.74 7.95
N SER A 3 -6.71 -7.72 7.48
CA SER A 3 -7.91 -7.81 6.62
C SER A 3 -7.95 -6.62 5.65
N PRO A 4 -8.62 -6.75 4.50
CA PRO A 4 -8.80 -5.65 3.57
C PRO A 4 -9.70 -4.56 4.16
N GLU A 5 -9.45 -3.32 3.77
CA GLU A 5 -10.33 -2.18 3.97
C GLU A 5 -10.72 -1.62 2.59
N GLY A 6 -11.73 -0.79 2.51
CA GLY A 6 -12.13 -0.19 1.25
C GLY A 6 -13.15 -1.00 0.47
N PHE A 7 -13.25 -0.76 -0.82
CA PHE A 7 -14.23 -1.44 -1.68
C PHE A 7 -14.04 -2.95 -1.71
N GLY A 8 -12.79 -3.45 -1.67
CA GLY A 8 -12.48 -4.88 -1.61
C GLY A 8 -12.58 -5.52 -0.22
N ALA A 9 -13.20 -4.86 0.76
CA ALA A 9 -13.26 -5.35 2.15
C ALA A 9 -13.97 -6.70 2.32
N ALA A 10 -14.80 -7.10 1.36
CA ALA A 10 -15.48 -8.40 1.37
C ALA A 10 -14.58 -9.59 0.97
N ALA A 11 -13.35 -9.33 0.50
CA ALA A 11 -12.45 -10.40 0.08
C ALA A 11 -11.94 -11.20 1.29
N THR A 12 -12.26 -12.50 1.31
CA THR A 12 -11.81 -13.48 2.30
C THR A 12 -10.85 -14.53 1.70
N GLY A 13 -10.77 -14.55 0.36
CA GLY A 13 -9.92 -15.46 -0.40
C GLY A 13 -10.18 -16.94 -0.11
N GLY A 14 -9.13 -17.73 -0.03
CA GLY A 14 -9.15 -19.15 0.32
C GLY A 14 -9.18 -19.44 1.83
N GLY A 15 -9.36 -18.40 2.65
CA GLY A 15 -9.36 -18.48 4.11
C GLY A 15 -7.95 -18.48 4.71
N THR A 16 -7.87 -18.81 6.00
CA THR A 16 -6.59 -18.92 6.74
C THR A 16 -5.81 -20.15 6.27
N PRO A 17 -4.49 -20.05 6.07
CA PRO A 17 -3.64 -21.20 5.72
C PRO A 17 -3.73 -22.32 6.75
N THR A 18 -3.94 -23.55 6.28
CA THR A 18 -3.96 -24.78 7.06
C THR A 18 -3.31 -25.91 6.24
N ALA A 19 -2.91 -27.00 6.87
CA ALA A 19 -2.33 -28.14 6.16
C ALA A 19 -3.32 -28.78 5.14
N SER A 20 -4.63 -28.59 5.33
CA SER A 20 -5.66 -29.18 4.45
C SER A 20 -6.06 -28.32 3.27
N ASN A 21 -5.75 -27.00 3.29
CA ASN A 21 -6.14 -26.07 2.22
C ASN A 21 -4.97 -25.37 1.53
N THR A 22 -3.73 -25.71 1.92
CA THR A 22 -2.54 -24.96 1.50
C THR A 22 -1.59 -25.85 0.70
N VAL A 23 -1.14 -25.34 -0.44
CA VAL A 23 -0.09 -25.92 -1.28
C VAL A 23 1.04 -24.94 -1.48
N THR A 24 2.29 -25.43 -1.44
CA THR A 24 3.46 -24.60 -1.81
C THR A 24 3.90 -24.95 -3.24
N VAL A 25 4.14 -23.93 -4.05
CA VAL A 25 4.55 -24.05 -5.45
C VAL A 25 5.90 -23.37 -5.68
N THR A 26 6.74 -24.03 -6.50
CA THR A 26 8.11 -23.58 -6.82
C THR A 26 8.38 -23.53 -8.33
N THR A 27 7.46 -24.07 -9.11
CA THR A 27 7.56 -24.13 -10.58
C THR A 27 6.30 -23.56 -11.24
N TYR A 28 6.43 -23.15 -12.50
CA TYR A 28 5.32 -22.62 -13.29
C TYR A 28 4.18 -23.65 -13.46
N ASN A 29 4.53 -24.92 -13.67
CA ASN A 29 3.54 -25.99 -13.80
C ASN A 29 2.75 -26.24 -12.51
N GLU A 30 3.44 -26.24 -11.36
CA GLU A 30 2.75 -26.35 -10.05
C GLU A 30 1.84 -25.13 -9.82
N LEU A 31 2.32 -23.91 -10.12
CA LEU A 31 1.54 -22.69 -9.97
C LEU A 31 0.27 -22.73 -10.81
N THR A 32 0.37 -23.03 -12.11
CA THR A 32 -0.80 -23.06 -13.02
C THR A 32 -1.77 -24.17 -12.67
N THR A 33 -1.28 -25.32 -12.20
CA THR A 33 -2.09 -26.42 -11.69
C THR A 33 -2.87 -26.00 -10.44
N ALA A 34 -2.20 -25.38 -9.47
CA ALA A 34 -2.83 -24.92 -8.23
C ALA A 34 -3.85 -23.80 -8.48
N LEU A 35 -3.53 -22.83 -9.37
CA LEU A 35 -4.46 -21.76 -9.74
C LEU A 35 -5.71 -22.30 -10.45
N SER A 36 -5.56 -23.28 -11.32
CA SER A 36 -6.68 -23.89 -12.06
C SER A 36 -7.53 -24.85 -11.21
N SER A 37 -7.00 -25.33 -10.10
CA SER A 37 -7.67 -26.27 -9.23
C SER A 37 -8.90 -25.64 -8.54
N LYS A 38 -10.00 -26.35 -8.53
CA LYS A 38 -11.24 -25.96 -7.83
C LYS A 38 -11.40 -26.65 -6.47
N THR A 39 -10.42 -27.45 -6.07
CA THR A 39 -10.46 -28.16 -4.78
C THR A 39 -10.09 -27.23 -3.62
N THR A 40 -10.66 -27.51 -2.46
CA THR A 40 -10.34 -26.77 -1.22
C THR A 40 -8.88 -26.94 -0.80
N ALA A 41 -8.26 -28.08 -1.12
CA ALA A 41 -6.84 -28.35 -0.83
C ALA A 41 -5.87 -27.32 -1.45
N ASN A 42 -6.29 -26.61 -2.51
CA ASN A 42 -5.50 -25.59 -3.20
C ASN A 42 -6.15 -24.20 -3.09
N SER A 43 -6.91 -23.93 -2.04
CA SER A 43 -7.50 -22.59 -1.85
C SER A 43 -6.48 -21.55 -1.38
N VAL A 44 -5.42 -21.97 -0.70
CA VAL A 44 -4.26 -21.13 -0.35
C VAL A 44 -3.02 -21.66 -1.09
N ILE A 45 -2.36 -20.78 -1.82
CA ILE A 45 -1.18 -21.11 -2.63
C ILE A 45 -0.01 -20.27 -2.11
N LEU A 46 1.03 -20.94 -1.61
CA LEU A 46 2.27 -20.31 -1.18
C LEU A 46 3.27 -20.37 -2.34
N VAL A 47 3.72 -19.22 -2.81
CA VAL A 47 4.74 -19.13 -3.85
C VAL A 47 6.11 -19.04 -3.20
N SER A 48 7.04 -19.91 -3.57
CA SER A 48 8.39 -19.98 -3.00
C SER A 48 9.45 -19.75 -4.09
N GLY A 49 10.37 -18.82 -3.84
CA GLY A 49 11.45 -18.49 -4.74
C GLY A 49 11.01 -17.71 -5.98
N THR A 50 11.81 -17.76 -7.03
CA THR A 50 11.50 -17.13 -8.32
C THR A 50 10.94 -18.17 -9.28
N ILE A 51 9.73 -17.90 -9.77
CA ILE A 51 9.09 -18.73 -10.82
C ILE A 51 9.11 -17.94 -12.12
N ASP A 52 9.83 -18.47 -13.12
CA ASP A 52 9.77 -17.94 -14.48
C ASP A 52 8.45 -18.39 -15.11
N CYS A 53 7.65 -17.41 -15.50
CA CYS A 53 6.30 -17.59 -15.99
C CYS A 53 6.19 -17.37 -17.49
N ASN A 54 5.18 -17.99 -18.09
CA ASN A 54 4.51 -17.49 -19.29
C ASN A 54 3.25 -16.75 -18.86
N TYR A 55 2.63 -16.03 -19.77
CA TYR A 55 1.32 -15.45 -19.57
C TYR A 55 0.29 -16.54 -19.24
N PHE A 56 -0.47 -16.33 -18.17
CA PHE A 56 -1.48 -17.27 -17.71
C PHE A 56 -2.79 -16.57 -17.39
N SER A 57 -3.86 -17.00 -18.07
CA SER A 57 -5.21 -16.45 -17.90
C SER A 57 -6.12 -17.50 -17.25
N VAL A 58 -6.70 -17.17 -16.09
CA VAL A 58 -7.46 -18.12 -15.28
C VAL A 58 -8.62 -17.45 -14.55
N GLN A 59 -9.72 -18.20 -14.36
CA GLN A 59 -10.80 -17.81 -13.46
C GLN A 59 -10.49 -18.30 -12.05
N LEU A 60 -10.44 -17.37 -11.09
CA LEU A 60 -10.13 -17.63 -9.69
C LEU A 60 -11.36 -17.39 -8.80
N ASN A 61 -11.66 -18.34 -7.93
CA ASN A 61 -12.73 -18.20 -6.95
C ASN A 61 -12.28 -18.72 -5.59
N ASN A 62 -12.47 -17.91 -4.55
CA ASN A 62 -12.08 -18.24 -3.17
C ASN A 62 -10.60 -18.67 -3.10
N LYS A 63 -9.70 -17.85 -3.62
CA LYS A 63 -8.25 -18.12 -3.67
C LYS A 63 -7.46 -17.08 -2.89
N THR A 64 -6.49 -17.56 -2.13
CA THR A 64 -5.44 -16.73 -1.54
C THR A 64 -4.09 -17.17 -2.11
N ILE A 65 -3.33 -16.23 -2.67
CA ILE A 65 -1.98 -16.44 -3.19
C ILE A 65 -1.03 -15.60 -2.34
N ILE A 66 -0.06 -16.24 -1.71
CA ILE A 66 0.88 -15.57 -0.79
C ILE A 66 2.30 -15.88 -1.23
N GLY A 67 3.11 -14.84 -1.44
CA GLY A 67 4.55 -15.00 -1.62
C GLY A 67 5.26 -15.24 -0.29
N LEU A 68 6.08 -16.28 -0.22
CA LEU A 68 7.09 -16.41 0.85
C LEU A 68 8.13 -15.27 0.69
N PRO A 69 8.93 -14.95 1.71
CA PRO A 69 9.88 -13.85 1.62
C PRO A 69 10.75 -13.91 0.36
N GLY A 70 10.71 -12.84 -0.46
CA GLY A 70 11.42 -12.75 -1.73
C GLY A 70 10.79 -13.49 -2.91
N ALA A 71 9.60 -14.07 -2.74
CA ALA A 71 8.91 -14.78 -3.82
C ALA A 71 8.59 -13.87 -5.01
N LYS A 72 8.83 -14.40 -6.22
CA LYS A 72 8.71 -13.64 -7.46
C LYS A 72 8.06 -14.47 -8.56
N LEU A 73 7.12 -13.86 -9.27
CA LEU A 73 6.63 -14.30 -10.56
C LEU A 73 7.25 -13.40 -11.62
N ARG A 74 7.98 -14.00 -12.57
CA ARG A 74 8.78 -13.26 -13.55
C ARG A 74 8.48 -13.73 -14.96
N ASN A 75 8.23 -12.78 -15.86
CA ASN A 75 8.18 -13.04 -17.30
C ASN A 75 9.02 -11.98 -18.03
N LEU A 76 10.15 -12.38 -18.57
CA LEU A 76 11.08 -11.51 -19.31
C LEU A 76 10.90 -11.57 -20.82
N GLN A 77 9.85 -12.22 -21.31
CA GLN A 77 9.59 -12.32 -22.74
C GLN A 77 9.09 -10.97 -23.28
N ILE A 78 9.69 -10.52 -24.35
CA ILE A 78 9.32 -9.31 -25.06
C ILE A 78 8.47 -9.69 -26.26
N THR A 79 7.25 -9.16 -26.32
CA THR A 79 6.42 -9.24 -27.53
C THR A 79 6.88 -8.16 -28.50
N VAL A 80 7.28 -8.55 -29.70
CA VAL A 80 7.66 -7.60 -30.76
C VAL A 80 6.53 -7.53 -31.77
N GLY A 81 6.06 -6.31 -32.07
CA GLY A 81 4.95 -6.07 -32.99
C GLY A 81 3.60 -5.92 -32.31
N ASN A 82 2.51 -5.98 -33.07
CA ASN A 82 1.17 -5.79 -32.55
C ASN A 82 0.67 -7.05 -31.81
N SER A 83 0.36 -6.89 -30.53
CA SER A 83 -0.06 -7.97 -29.63
C SER A 83 -1.51 -8.47 -29.85
N THR A 84 -2.29 -7.84 -30.71
CA THR A 84 -3.61 -8.36 -31.11
C THR A 84 -3.51 -9.71 -31.81
N THR A 85 -2.31 -10.08 -32.27
CA THR A 85 -2.01 -11.43 -32.69
C THR A 85 -1.68 -12.27 -31.46
N SER A 86 -2.11 -13.53 -31.43
CA SER A 86 -2.02 -14.53 -30.37
C SER A 86 -0.61 -14.79 -29.78
N ALA A 87 0.38 -14.04 -30.19
CA ALA A 87 1.78 -14.17 -29.83
C ALA A 87 2.27 -13.21 -28.75
N ALA A 88 1.38 -12.53 -28.02
CA ALA A 88 1.79 -11.70 -26.88
C ALA A 88 2.29 -12.60 -25.74
N ASN A 89 3.60 -12.72 -25.64
CA ASN A 89 4.25 -13.57 -24.66
C ASN A 89 4.54 -12.83 -23.33
N SER A 90 4.34 -11.51 -23.29
CA SER A 90 4.49 -10.68 -22.09
C SER A 90 3.32 -10.88 -21.13
N GLY A 91 3.44 -10.28 -19.95
CA GLY A 91 2.46 -10.39 -18.88
C GLY A 91 2.61 -11.68 -18.07
N ILE A 92 2.01 -11.71 -16.89
CA ILE A 92 2.18 -12.83 -15.97
C ILE A 92 0.85 -13.49 -15.64
N LEU A 93 -0.06 -12.75 -14.99
CA LEU A 93 -1.33 -13.30 -14.53
C LEU A 93 -2.51 -12.44 -14.97
N TYR A 94 -3.48 -13.09 -15.60
CA TYR A 94 -4.77 -12.48 -15.95
C TYR A 94 -5.90 -13.16 -15.18
N ILE A 95 -6.49 -12.44 -14.23
CA ILE A 95 -7.66 -12.87 -13.47
C ILE A 95 -8.89 -12.60 -14.34
N LYS A 96 -9.47 -13.65 -14.91
CA LYS A 96 -10.57 -13.55 -15.89
C LYS A 96 -11.87 -13.08 -15.26
N SER A 97 -12.73 -12.52 -16.08
CA SER A 97 -14.14 -12.29 -15.77
C SER A 97 -14.81 -13.52 -15.15
N GLY A 98 -15.70 -13.30 -14.19
CA GLY A 98 -16.33 -14.33 -13.38
C GLY A 98 -15.46 -14.84 -12.22
N SER A 99 -14.26 -14.30 -12.03
CA SER A 99 -13.49 -14.51 -10.80
C SER A 99 -14.11 -13.72 -9.65
N ASN A 100 -14.06 -14.30 -8.45
CA ASN A 100 -14.59 -13.65 -7.26
C ASN A 100 -13.87 -14.11 -5.99
N ASN A 101 -13.72 -13.19 -5.06
CA ASN A 101 -13.14 -13.46 -3.74
C ASN A 101 -11.68 -13.94 -3.82
N VAL A 102 -10.78 -13.05 -4.27
CA VAL A 102 -9.37 -13.36 -4.50
C VAL A 102 -8.49 -12.45 -3.65
N ILE A 103 -7.50 -13.03 -3.01
CA ILE A 103 -6.46 -12.33 -2.25
C ILE A 103 -5.09 -12.69 -2.83
N ILE A 104 -4.27 -11.66 -3.15
CA ILE A 104 -2.87 -11.83 -3.55
C ILE A 104 -2.01 -10.98 -2.64
N ARG A 105 -1.04 -11.59 -1.95
CA ARG A 105 -0.19 -10.90 -0.98
C ARG A 105 1.29 -11.22 -1.14
N ASN A 106 2.13 -10.24 -0.86
CA ASN A 106 3.59 -10.39 -0.69
C ASN A 106 4.32 -10.99 -1.90
N LEU A 107 3.88 -10.68 -3.11
CA LEU A 107 4.49 -11.17 -4.35
C LEU A 107 5.17 -10.05 -5.13
N ILE A 108 6.31 -10.37 -5.73
CA ILE A 108 6.96 -9.53 -6.73
C ILE A 108 6.53 -10.01 -8.12
N PHE A 109 5.95 -9.11 -8.92
CA PHE A 109 5.67 -9.32 -10.34
C PHE A 109 6.72 -8.56 -11.15
N GLU A 110 7.50 -9.25 -11.97
CA GLU A 110 8.61 -8.65 -12.73
C GLU A 110 8.48 -8.94 -14.22
N GLY A 111 8.34 -7.86 -15.01
CA GLY A 111 8.30 -7.90 -16.46
C GLY A 111 9.64 -7.63 -17.14
N PRO A 112 9.64 -7.59 -18.50
CA PRO A 112 10.85 -7.41 -19.29
C PRO A 112 11.35 -5.95 -19.36
N GLY A 113 10.53 -4.98 -18.98
CA GLY A 113 10.72 -3.55 -19.20
C GLY A 113 9.63 -2.99 -20.12
N ALA A 114 9.35 -1.70 -19.97
CA ALA A 114 8.29 -1.01 -20.70
C ALA A 114 8.59 -0.97 -22.21
N TYR A 115 7.63 -1.43 -23.01
CA TYR A 115 7.65 -1.38 -24.47
C TYR A 115 6.23 -1.23 -25.00
N ASP A 116 5.98 -0.15 -25.73
CA ASP A 116 4.63 0.26 -26.13
C ASP A 116 4.12 -0.55 -27.34
N VAL A 117 3.60 -1.72 -27.09
CA VAL A 117 3.09 -2.63 -28.14
C VAL A 117 1.67 -3.11 -27.87
N ASP A 118 0.85 -2.38 -27.12
CA ASP A 118 -0.46 -2.86 -26.72
C ASP A 118 -0.36 -4.31 -26.19
N GLY A 119 0.54 -4.49 -25.25
CA GLY A 119 0.95 -5.81 -24.74
C GLY A 119 0.05 -6.29 -23.61
N ARG A 120 0.69 -7.02 -22.67
CA ARG A 120 0.01 -7.54 -21.49
C ARG A 120 0.70 -7.01 -20.24
N ASP A 121 -0.11 -6.68 -19.26
CA ASP A 121 0.33 -6.22 -17.96
C ASP A 121 0.92 -7.35 -17.12
N ASN A 122 1.71 -7.01 -16.14
CA ASN A 122 2.17 -8.01 -15.17
C ASN A 122 1.01 -8.69 -14.46
N LEU A 123 -0.01 -7.91 -14.07
CA LEU A 123 -1.27 -8.41 -13.52
C LEU A 123 -2.45 -7.68 -14.20
N THR A 124 -3.45 -8.43 -14.62
CA THR A 124 -4.75 -7.88 -15.01
C THR A 124 -5.85 -8.48 -14.16
N ASN A 125 -6.76 -7.64 -13.63
CA ASN A 125 -7.93 -8.07 -12.87
C ASN A 125 -9.23 -7.74 -13.61
N GLU A 126 -10.04 -8.78 -13.86
CA GLU A 126 -11.46 -8.66 -14.24
C GLU A 126 -12.40 -9.32 -13.21
N GLY A 127 -11.87 -9.71 -12.05
CA GLY A 127 -12.63 -10.31 -10.96
C GLY A 127 -13.24 -9.29 -10.01
N THR A 128 -14.20 -9.76 -9.20
CA THR A 128 -14.85 -8.97 -8.16
C THR A 128 -14.39 -9.37 -6.76
N ASN A 129 -14.50 -8.48 -5.77
CA ASN A 129 -14.05 -8.70 -4.40
C ASN A 129 -12.59 -9.16 -4.36
N VAL A 130 -11.69 -8.32 -4.85
CA VAL A 130 -10.26 -8.63 -4.98
C VAL A 130 -9.44 -7.75 -4.04
N TRP A 131 -8.52 -8.38 -3.32
CA TRP A 131 -7.55 -7.70 -2.48
C TRP A 131 -6.12 -8.04 -2.91
N ILE A 132 -5.38 -7.02 -3.34
CA ILE A 132 -3.96 -7.10 -3.67
C ILE A 132 -3.21 -6.33 -2.59
N ASP A 133 -2.33 -7.01 -1.85
CA ASP A 133 -1.71 -6.41 -0.68
C ASP A 133 -0.21 -6.73 -0.59
N HIS A 134 0.58 -5.73 -0.23
CA HIS A 134 2.04 -5.87 -0.13
C HIS A 134 2.66 -6.56 -1.35
N CYS A 135 2.22 -6.22 -2.55
CA CYS A 135 2.84 -6.69 -3.79
C CYS A 135 3.77 -5.63 -4.37
N GLU A 136 4.81 -6.05 -5.07
CA GLU A 136 5.68 -5.17 -5.83
C GLU A 136 5.58 -5.48 -7.32
N PHE A 137 5.26 -4.46 -8.12
CA PHE A 137 5.15 -4.56 -9.56
C PHE A 137 6.31 -3.82 -10.21
N ARG A 138 7.07 -4.54 -11.05
CA ARG A 138 8.27 -4.03 -11.70
C ARG A 138 8.23 -4.23 -13.18
N ASP A 139 8.63 -3.19 -13.92
CA ASP A 139 9.02 -3.31 -15.31
C ASP A 139 8.01 -4.02 -16.20
N GLY A 140 6.70 -3.78 -15.99
CA GLY A 140 5.66 -4.31 -16.87
C GLY A 140 5.85 -3.83 -18.30
N MET A 141 5.54 -4.69 -19.29
CA MET A 141 5.76 -4.35 -20.69
C MET A 141 4.77 -3.33 -21.20
N ASP A 142 3.48 -3.57 -21.05
CA ASP A 142 2.40 -2.61 -21.35
C ASP A 142 2.02 -1.80 -20.10
N GLY A 143 1.86 -2.48 -18.97
CA GLY A 143 1.59 -1.89 -17.68
C GLY A 143 1.99 -2.82 -16.53
N ASN A 144 1.90 -2.30 -15.31
CA ASN A 144 2.17 -3.11 -14.14
C ASN A 144 0.91 -3.81 -13.62
N PHE A 145 -0.21 -3.08 -13.51
CA PHE A 145 -1.44 -3.67 -13.00
C PHE A 145 -2.68 -2.96 -13.57
N ASP A 146 -3.48 -3.69 -14.32
CA ASP A 146 -4.72 -3.19 -14.91
C ASP A 146 -5.97 -3.78 -14.26
N ILE A 147 -7.00 -2.94 -14.10
CA ILE A 147 -8.33 -3.29 -13.61
C ILE A 147 -9.32 -2.95 -14.72
N LYS A 148 -10.02 -3.94 -15.26
CA LYS A 148 -10.88 -3.75 -16.42
C LYS A 148 -12.03 -4.76 -16.51
N GLY A 149 -12.85 -4.64 -17.53
CA GLY A 149 -13.92 -5.59 -17.83
C GLY A 149 -14.99 -5.64 -16.75
N SER A 150 -15.17 -6.79 -16.13
CA SER A 150 -16.14 -7.00 -15.06
C SER A 150 -15.57 -6.79 -13.64
N ALA A 151 -14.36 -6.26 -13.53
CA ALA A 151 -13.74 -6.01 -12.22
C ALA A 151 -14.57 -5.03 -11.39
N ASP A 152 -14.75 -5.36 -10.12
CA ASP A 152 -15.40 -4.46 -9.17
C ASP A 152 -14.98 -4.77 -7.74
N ASN A 153 -15.21 -3.81 -6.82
CA ASN A 153 -14.91 -3.98 -5.41
C ASN A 153 -13.45 -4.46 -5.18
N THR A 154 -12.50 -3.69 -5.69
CA THR A 154 -11.07 -3.99 -5.59
C THR A 154 -10.38 -3.08 -4.58
N THR A 155 -9.59 -3.67 -3.70
CA THR A 155 -8.62 -2.93 -2.86
C THR A 155 -7.20 -3.31 -3.22
N VAL A 156 -6.37 -2.30 -3.46
CA VAL A 156 -4.92 -2.42 -3.65
C VAL A 156 -4.28 -1.69 -2.46
N SER A 157 -3.55 -2.41 -1.62
CA SER A 157 -2.97 -1.82 -0.42
C SER A 157 -1.51 -2.17 -0.26
N TRP A 158 -0.72 -1.21 0.22
CA TRP A 158 0.70 -1.40 0.46
C TRP A 158 1.47 -1.97 -0.74
N CYS A 159 1.01 -1.67 -1.95
CA CYS A 159 1.68 -2.11 -3.17
C CYS A 159 2.68 -1.06 -3.64
N LYS A 160 3.78 -1.52 -4.24
CA LYS A 160 4.82 -0.68 -4.81
C LYS A 160 4.91 -0.90 -6.30
N PHE A 161 4.94 0.19 -7.05
CA PHE A 161 5.08 0.22 -8.49
C PHE A 161 6.40 0.88 -8.86
N THR A 162 7.16 0.28 -9.77
CA THR A 162 8.47 0.81 -10.16
C THR A 162 8.87 0.35 -11.57
N TYR A 163 9.72 1.14 -12.22
CA TYR A 163 10.38 0.78 -13.47
C TYR A 163 11.88 0.97 -13.29
N LEU A 164 12.59 -0.15 -13.14
CA LEU A 164 14.03 -0.19 -12.90
C LEU A 164 14.84 -0.28 -14.19
N LYS A 165 14.19 -0.68 -15.29
CA LYS A 165 14.80 -0.79 -16.62
C LYS A 165 14.47 0.44 -17.45
N ALA A 166 15.40 0.81 -18.33
CA ALA A 166 15.13 1.85 -19.31
C ALA A 166 13.98 1.42 -20.24
N PRO A 167 13.11 2.36 -20.66
CA PRO A 167 12.05 2.03 -21.60
C PRO A 167 12.60 1.66 -22.96
N ILE A 168 11.91 0.76 -23.65
CA ILE A 168 12.26 0.32 -25.00
C ILE A 168 11.43 1.14 -25.99
N ALA A 169 12.08 1.91 -26.84
CA ALA A 169 11.43 2.72 -27.87
C ALA A 169 11.07 1.90 -29.11
N GLY A 170 10.16 2.43 -29.94
CA GLY A 170 9.83 1.86 -31.27
C GLY A 170 8.69 0.85 -31.24
N GLY A 171 7.92 0.80 -30.17
CA GLY A 171 6.69 0.01 -30.11
C GLY A 171 5.59 0.55 -31.03
N SER A 172 4.63 -0.31 -31.40
CA SER A 172 3.51 0.00 -32.29
C SER A 172 2.50 1.00 -31.69
N GLY A 173 2.48 1.16 -30.37
CA GLY A 173 1.64 2.13 -29.66
C GLY A 173 2.11 3.58 -29.80
N GLY A 174 3.35 3.82 -30.26
CA GLY A 174 3.87 5.15 -30.61
C GLY A 174 4.52 5.93 -29.46
N SER A 175 4.56 5.41 -28.25
CA SER A 175 5.29 6.02 -27.12
C SER A 175 6.70 5.46 -27.03
N ALA A 176 7.70 6.33 -27.02
CA ALA A 176 9.09 5.93 -26.81
C ALA A 176 9.40 5.59 -25.33
N ASP A 177 8.51 5.93 -24.42
CA ASP A 177 8.65 5.69 -22.99
C ASP A 177 7.30 5.33 -22.38
N HIS A 178 7.01 4.03 -22.33
CA HIS A 178 5.75 3.46 -21.87
C HIS A 178 5.84 2.94 -20.42
N ARG A 179 6.56 3.64 -19.53
CA ARG A 179 6.61 3.29 -18.10
C ARG A 179 5.34 3.72 -17.38
N PHE A 180 4.23 3.08 -17.75
CA PHE A 180 2.86 3.36 -17.28
C PHE A 180 2.45 2.30 -16.26
N SER A 181 1.95 2.72 -15.08
CA SER A 181 1.74 1.79 -13.97
C SER A 181 0.40 1.08 -14.02
N ASP A 182 -0.70 1.82 -13.85
CA ASP A 182 -1.99 1.21 -13.54
C ASP A 182 -3.11 1.85 -14.37
N LEU A 183 -3.84 1.03 -15.13
CA LEU A 183 -5.01 1.46 -15.89
C LEU A 183 -6.28 0.87 -15.26
N ILE A 184 -7.27 1.73 -15.02
CA ILE A 184 -8.60 1.34 -14.55
C ILE A 184 -9.61 1.71 -15.63
N GLY A 185 -10.21 0.71 -16.25
CA GLY A 185 -11.05 0.85 -17.42
C GLY A 185 -10.24 1.04 -18.72
N SER A 186 -10.28 0.06 -19.59
CA SER A 186 -9.51 0.01 -20.84
C SER A 186 -10.01 0.99 -21.91
N GLY A 187 -11.28 1.44 -21.82
CA GLY A 187 -11.92 2.34 -22.77
C GLY A 187 -13.11 3.08 -22.18
N ILE A 188 -13.65 4.03 -22.93
CA ILE A 188 -14.81 4.83 -22.49
C ILE A 188 -16.10 4.02 -22.31
N THR A 189 -16.16 2.82 -22.91
CA THR A 189 -17.28 1.87 -22.81
C THR A 189 -16.96 0.66 -21.96
N ASP A 190 -15.79 0.63 -21.33
CA ASP A 190 -15.37 -0.44 -20.42
C ASP A 190 -15.79 -0.10 -18.99
N PHE A 191 -16.70 -0.87 -18.43
CA PHE A 191 -17.22 -0.72 -17.06
C PHE A 191 -17.92 -2.00 -16.59
N PRO A 192 -17.94 -2.26 -15.27
CA PRO A 192 -18.67 -3.40 -14.69
C PRO A 192 -20.20 -3.20 -14.80
N THR A 193 -20.94 -4.23 -14.40
CA THR A 193 -22.41 -4.27 -14.57
C THR A 193 -23.13 -3.12 -13.85
N ASP A 194 -22.63 -2.64 -12.72
CA ASP A 194 -23.18 -1.51 -11.96
C ASP A 194 -22.77 -0.14 -12.50
N GLY A 195 -21.90 -0.10 -13.53
CA GLY A 195 -21.51 1.08 -14.30
C GLY A 195 -20.16 1.68 -13.93
N ARG A 196 -19.57 1.43 -12.76
CA ARG A 196 -18.28 2.02 -12.38
C ARG A 196 -17.41 1.06 -11.59
N PHE A 197 -16.11 1.05 -11.93
CA PHE A 197 -15.12 0.32 -11.14
C PHE A 197 -14.96 0.95 -9.75
N SER A 198 -15.26 0.21 -8.69
CA SER A 198 -15.09 0.62 -7.30
C SER A 198 -13.71 0.18 -6.80
N VAL A 199 -12.78 1.12 -6.69
CA VAL A 199 -11.37 0.81 -6.38
C VAL A 199 -10.82 1.68 -5.26
N THR A 200 -10.25 1.02 -4.24
CA THR A 200 -9.46 1.66 -3.19
C THR A 200 -7.97 1.39 -3.41
N LEU A 201 -7.19 2.46 -3.49
CA LEU A 201 -5.73 2.43 -3.49
C LEU A 201 -5.26 2.99 -2.14
N LYS A 202 -4.69 2.14 -1.27
CA LYS A 202 -4.32 2.53 0.10
C LYS A 202 -2.87 2.23 0.40
N ASN A 203 -2.13 3.23 0.91
CA ASN A 203 -0.72 3.08 1.28
C ASN A 203 0.15 2.57 0.12
N CYS A 204 -0.20 2.88 -1.13
CA CYS A 204 0.56 2.48 -2.30
C CYS A 204 1.71 3.45 -2.58
N TYR A 205 2.77 2.95 -3.16
CA TYR A 205 3.96 3.71 -3.52
C TYR A 205 4.27 3.63 -5.01
N TRP A 206 4.07 4.74 -5.73
CA TRP A 206 4.61 4.90 -7.07
C TRP A 206 6.02 5.45 -6.96
N ALA A 207 6.98 4.57 -7.18
CA ALA A 207 8.39 4.76 -6.91
C ALA A 207 9.17 5.13 -8.18
N GLU A 208 10.50 5.00 -8.10
CA GLU A 208 11.41 5.36 -9.16
C GLU A 208 11.06 4.70 -10.49
N GLY A 209 11.16 5.49 -11.55
CA GLY A 209 10.89 5.10 -12.92
C GLY A 209 9.42 5.18 -13.36
N CYS A 210 8.45 5.27 -12.46
CA CYS A 210 7.06 5.47 -12.84
C CYS A 210 6.88 6.81 -13.57
N LYS A 211 6.23 6.78 -14.75
CA LYS A 211 6.05 7.96 -15.58
C LYS A 211 4.59 8.42 -15.64
N GLU A 212 3.67 7.53 -15.91
CA GLU A 212 2.25 7.85 -16.03
C GLU A 212 1.36 6.74 -15.45
N ARG A 213 0.04 7.01 -15.40
CA ARG A 213 -0.99 6.08 -14.91
C ARG A 213 -0.75 5.64 -13.46
N MET A 214 -0.82 6.61 -12.53
CA MET A 214 -0.63 6.34 -11.09
C MET A 214 -1.86 6.72 -10.23
N PRO A 215 -3.10 6.24 -10.54
CA PRO A 215 -3.54 5.52 -11.72
C PRO A 215 -4.03 6.43 -12.86
N ARG A 216 -4.27 5.86 -14.03
CA ARG A 216 -5.20 6.42 -15.03
C ARG A 216 -6.51 5.66 -14.93
N ALA A 217 -7.63 6.38 -14.82
CA ALA A 217 -8.93 5.76 -14.63
C ALA A 217 -10.03 6.41 -15.47
N ARG A 218 -11.04 5.62 -15.82
CA ARG A 218 -12.31 6.03 -16.42
C ARG A 218 -13.42 5.08 -15.98
N ASN A 219 -14.67 5.59 -15.99
CA ASN A 219 -15.83 4.86 -15.46
C ASN A 219 -15.58 4.31 -14.05
N ALA A 220 -15.01 5.12 -13.16
CA ALA A 220 -14.50 4.63 -11.89
C ALA A 220 -14.96 5.47 -10.69
N GLU A 221 -15.07 4.81 -9.55
CA GLU A 221 -15.20 5.41 -8.24
C GLU A 221 -13.95 5.06 -7.43
N LEU A 222 -13.05 6.05 -7.29
CA LEU A 222 -11.74 5.85 -6.69
C LEU A 222 -11.64 6.46 -5.30
N HIS A 223 -11.05 5.72 -4.38
CA HIS A 223 -10.51 6.24 -3.13
C HIS A 223 -8.99 6.03 -3.09
N ILE A 224 -8.23 7.10 -3.13
CA ILE A 224 -6.77 7.10 -3.02
C ILE A 224 -6.42 7.61 -1.63
N LEU A 225 -5.92 6.74 -0.76
CA LEU A 225 -5.71 7.00 0.66
C LEU A 225 -4.27 6.74 1.09
N ASN A 226 -3.62 7.72 1.72
CA ASN A 226 -2.27 7.59 2.25
C ASN A 226 -1.23 7.09 1.23
N CYS A 227 -1.38 7.45 -0.03
CA CYS A 227 -0.47 7.04 -1.09
C CYS A 227 0.74 7.96 -1.21
N TYR A 228 1.87 7.40 -1.63
CA TYR A 228 3.13 8.09 -1.77
C TYR A 228 3.64 8.08 -3.22
N TYR A 229 4.04 9.26 -3.71
CA TYR A 229 4.49 9.48 -5.08
C TYR A 229 5.87 10.10 -5.08
N LYS A 230 6.89 9.34 -5.53
CA LYS A 230 8.25 9.83 -5.63
C LYS A 230 9.01 9.15 -6.77
N THR A 231 9.25 9.89 -7.85
CA THR A 231 10.01 9.44 -9.02
C THR A 231 10.86 10.57 -9.56
N SER A 232 12.04 10.26 -10.07
CA SER A 232 12.95 11.24 -10.70
C SER A 232 12.56 11.56 -12.16
N VAL A 233 11.56 10.87 -12.72
CA VAL A 233 11.11 11.11 -14.10
C VAL A 233 10.52 12.52 -14.23
N SER A 234 11.19 13.39 -14.94
CA SER A 234 10.87 14.82 -15.00
C SER A 234 9.52 15.16 -15.63
N SER A 235 8.95 14.25 -16.43
CA SER A 235 7.64 14.37 -17.06
C SER A 235 6.56 13.53 -16.38
N ALA A 236 6.81 13.02 -15.17
CA ALA A 236 5.91 12.11 -14.50
C ALA A 236 4.55 12.75 -14.20
N ARG A 237 3.48 12.00 -14.47
CA ARG A 237 2.09 12.36 -14.23
C ARG A 237 1.42 11.32 -13.34
N ALA A 238 0.89 11.74 -12.19
CA ALA A 238 0.25 10.81 -11.28
C ALA A 238 -1.16 10.45 -11.75
N ILE A 239 -2.18 11.16 -11.29
CA ILE A 239 -3.58 10.81 -11.49
C ILE A 239 -4.08 11.33 -12.84
N GLY A 240 -4.47 10.41 -13.72
CA GLY A 240 -5.17 10.72 -14.96
C GLY A 240 -6.63 10.29 -14.84
N LEU A 241 -7.57 11.24 -14.62
CA LEU A 241 -8.97 10.90 -14.46
C LEU A 241 -9.77 11.33 -15.70
N GLY A 242 -10.26 10.35 -16.45
CA GLY A 242 -11.21 10.51 -17.54
C GLY A 242 -12.63 10.17 -17.09
N ALA A 243 -13.64 10.81 -17.70
CA ALA A 243 -15.02 10.54 -17.35
C ALA A 243 -15.46 9.13 -17.78
N GLY A 244 -15.08 8.69 -18.97
CA GLY A 244 -15.75 7.57 -19.61
C GLY A 244 -17.22 7.90 -19.92
N ASN A 245 -18.03 6.91 -20.21
CA ASN A 245 -19.47 7.14 -20.48
C ASN A 245 -20.33 7.09 -19.20
N GLN A 246 -19.84 6.45 -18.12
CA GLN A 246 -20.56 6.33 -16.84
C GLN A 246 -20.17 7.39 -15.81
N GLY A 247 -19.14 8.18 -16.10
CA GLY A 247 -18.58 9.14 -15.18
C GLY A 247 -17.55 8.54 -14.22
N SER A 248 -16.69 9.42 -13.68
CA SER A 248 -15.66 9.02 -12.72
C SER A 248 -15.59 9.98 -11.54
N THR A 249 -15.32 9.44 -10.38
CA THR A 249 -15.04 10.20 -9.15
C THR A 249 -13.75 9.72 -8.51
N CYS A 250 -12.97 10.65 -7.95
CA CYS A 250 -11.74 10.32 -7.24
C CYS A 250 -11.61 11.17 -5.98
N TYR A 251 -11.67 10.52 -4.83
CA TYR A 251 -11.40 11.12 -3.53
C TYR A 251 -9.98 10.78 -3.11
N VAL A 252 -9.11 11.78 -3.03
CA VAL A 252 -7.69 11.61 -2.64
C VAL A 252 -7.52 12.16 -1.25
N GLU A 253 -7.14 11.30 -0.30
CA GLU A 253 -7.05 11.63 1.12
C GLU A 253 -5.64 11.39 1.66
N ASN A 254 -5.12 12.32 2.44
CA ASN A 254 -3.86 12.22 3.18
C ASN A 254 -2.69 11.63 2.38
N SER A 255 -2.57 11.98 1.09
CA SER A 255 -1.54 11.44 0.21
C SER A 255 -0.39 12.43 -0.01
N ASN A 256 0.82 11.93 -0.23
CA ASN A 256 2.04 12.74 -0.36
C ASN A 256 2.62 12.62 -1.77
N PHE A 257 2.62 13.72 -2.50
CA PHE A 257 3.18 13.89 -3.85
C PHE A 257 4.56 14.55 -3.76
N GLU A 258 5.52 13.90 -3.09
CA GLU A 258 6.82 14.50 -2.76
C GLU A 258 7.62 14.88 -4.00
N GLN A 259 7.69 13.98 -4.98
CA GLN A 259 8.44 14.23 -6.21
C GLN A 259 7.66 13.71 -7.42
N ILE A 260 6.80 14.56 -7.95
CA ILE A 260 5.99 14.30 -9.14
C ILE A 260 5.79 15.59 -9.94
N ALA A 261 6.00 15.55 -11.24
CA ALA A 261 5.91 16.73 -12.08
C ALA A 261 4.47 17.24 -12.21
N THR A 262 3.51 16.34 -12.44
CA THR A 262 2.08 16.65 -12.58
C THR A 262 1.27 15.75 -11.66
N ILE A 263 0.61 16.34 -10.66
CA ILE A 263 -0.19 15.58 -9.68
C ILE A 263 -1.47 15.03 -10.29
N SER A 264 -2.17 15.83 -11.07
CA SER A 264 -3.39 15.38 -11.76
C SER A 264 -3.47 15.92 -13.18
N SER A 265 -4.01 15.13 -14.07
CA SER A 265 -4.30 15.51 -15.46
C SER A 265 -5.72 15.07 -15.78
N PRO A 266 -6.66 16.02 -15.94
CA PRO A 266 -7.97 15.69 -16.48
C PRO A 266 -7.80 15.10 -17.88
N VAL A 267 -8.51 14.00 -18.14
CA VAL A 267 -8.54 13.38 -19.47
C VAL A 267 -9.92 13.62 -20.08
N ASN A 268 -9.97 14.38 -21.16
CA ASN A 268 -11.24 14.69 -21.83
C ASN A 268 -11.64 13.53 -22.75
N GLU A 269 -12.37 12.57 -22.21
CA GLU A 269 -12.85 11.39 -22.95
C GLU A 269 -14.19 10.87 -22.41
N GLY A 270 -15.04 10.37 -23.29
CA GLY A 270 -16.38 9.88 -22.97
C GLY A 270 -17.42 10.98 -22.79
N THR A 271 -18.64 10.57 -22.44
CA THR A 271 -19.81 11.46 -22.30
C THR A 271 -20.21 11.71 -20.86
N GLY A 272 -19.61 11.01 -19.91
CA GLY A 272 -19.84 11.17 -18.50
C GLY A 272 -19.19 12.44 -17.92
N THR A 273 -19.23 12.57 -16.63
CA THR A 273 -18.57 13.67 -15.89
C THR A 273 -17.46 13.13 -14.99
N ALA A 274 -16.40 13.90 -14.83
CA ALA A 274 -15.33 13.56 -13.89
C ALA A 274 -15.29 14.55 -12.73
N GLY A 275 -15.05 14.04 -11.52
CA GLY A 275 -14.88 14.86 -10.32
C GLY A 275 -13.71 14.36 -9.44
N LEU A 276 -12.82 15.28 -9.08
CA LEU A 276 -11.62 14.99 -8.29
C LEU A 276 -11.51 15.97 -7.12
N ILE A 277 -11.24 15.44 -5.93
CA ILE A 277 -10.94 16.23 -4.74
C ILE A 277 -9.67 15.74 -4.06
N PHE A 278 -8.87 16.67 -3.55
CA PHE A 278 -7.73 16.43 -2.66
C PHE A 278 -8.08 16.91 -1.27
N ASP A 279 -8.09 16.00 -0.31
CA ASP A 279 -8.34 16.25 1.11
C ASP A 279 -7.06 15.99 1.89
N ASN A 280 -6.56 17.03 2.56
CA ASN A 280 -5.33 16.97 3.38
C ASN A 280 -4.13 16.32 2.69
N CYS A 281 -3.91 16.62 1.40
CA CYS A 281 -2.77 16.12 0.62
C CYS A 281 -1.63 17.13 0.59
N VAL A 282 -0.38 16.64 0.48
CA VAL A 282 0.82 17.47 0.41
C VAL A 282 1.66 17.18 -0.83
N ARG A 283 2.49 18.16 -1.22
CA ARG A 283 3.40 18.07 -2.37
C ARG A 283 4.77 18.68 -2.07
N GLY A 284 5.78 18.18 -2.78
CA GLY A 284 7.14 18.65 -2.70
C GLY A 284 7.85 18.23 -1.41
N ILE A 285 9.16 18.41 -1.36
CA ILE A 285 10.01 18.06 -0.20
C ILE A 285 9.59 18.84 1.06
N SER A 286 9.09 20.07 0.88
CA SER A 286 8.61 20.91 1.99
C SER A 286 7.18 20.61 2.43
N SER A 287 6.57 19.53 1.93
CA SER A 287 5.21 19.09 2.28
C SER A 287 4.15 20.21 2.24
N THR A 288 4.16 21.01 1.17
CA THR A 288 3.18 22.09 0.96
C THR A 288 1.81 21.49 0.62
N ALA A 289 0.74 22.08 1.10
CA ALA A 289 -0.61 21.62 0.80
C ALA A 289 -0.91 21.60 -0.71
N VAL A 290 -1.56 20.54 -1.17
CA VAL A 290 -2.10 20.46 -2.54
C VAL A 290 -3.36 21.32 -2.61
N THR A 291 -3.32 22.39 -3.41
CA THR A 291 -4.43 23.32 -3.60
C THR A 291 -4.66 23.63 -5.08
N GLY A 292 -5.89 24.04 -5.44
CA GLY A 292 -6.21 24.48 -6.80
C GLY A 292 -6.28 23.38 -7.86
N LEU A 293 -6.28 22.10 -7.45
CA LEU A 293 -6.33 20.95 -8.35
C LEU A 293 -7.68 20.21 -8.33
N ASN A 294 -8.60 20.60 -7.45
CA ASN A 294 -9.95 20.04 -7.43
C ASN A 294 -10.74 20.49 -8.65
N TYR A 295 -11.52 19.60 -9.25
CA TYR A 295 -12.38 19.93 -10.39
C TYR A 295 -13.62 19.03 -10.47
N GLY A 296 -14.59 19.47 -11.27
CA GLY A 296 -15.83 18.75 -11.53
C GLY A 296 -16.76 18.70 -10.31
N THR A 297 -17.69 17.74 -10.31
CA THR A 297 -18.57 17.53 -9.17
C THR A 297 -17.78 16.82 -8.06
N ALA A 298 -17.60 17.50 -6.92
CA ALA A 298 -16.83 16.97 -5.81
C ALA A 298 -17.39 15.61 -5.35
N PRO A 299 -16.56 14.53 -5.35
CA PRO A 299 -16.99 13.26 -4.79
C PRO A 299 -17.20 13.37 -3.28
N THR A 300 -18.10 12.55 -2.76
CA THR A 300 -18.25 12.39 -1.32
C THR A 300 -17.16 11.48 -0.76
N LYS A 301 -16.76 11.73 0.48
CA LYS A 301 -15.85 10.85 1.19
C LYS A 301 -16.48 9.46 1.33
N PRO A 302 -15.75 8.36 1.02
CA PRO A 302 -16.27 7.00 1.16
C PRO A 302 -16.76 6.71 2.57
N SER A 303 -17.90 6.01 2.69
CA SER A 303 -18.59 5.76 3.96
C SER A 303 -18.17 4.48 4.69
N TYR A 304 -17.37 3.61 4.05
CA TYR A 304 -16.88 2.40 4.69
C TYR A 304 -15.84 2.72 5.79
N THR A 305 -15.65 1.81 6.73
CA THR A 305 -14.65 1.98 7.79
C THR A 305 -13.25 1.73 7.27
N TYR A 306 -12.32 2.62 7.59
CA TYR A 306 -10.90 2.50 7.24
C TYR A 306 -10.01 3.28 8.21
N THR A 307 -8.74 2.90 8.26
CA THR A 307 -7.71 3.59 9.05
C THR A 307 -6.96 4.61 8.20
N VAL A 308 -6.63 5.74 8.78
CA VAL A 308 -5.92 6.85 8.11
C VAL A 308 -4.60 7.09 8.83
N LEU A 309 -3.49 7.20 8.07
CA LEU A 309 -2.22 7.70 8.58
C LEU A 309 -2.20 9.23 8.48
N PRO A 310 -1.63 9.94 9.47
CA PRO A 310 -1.34 11.35 9.32
C PRO A 310 -0.48 11.60 8.06
N VAL A 311 -0.82 12.61 7.27
CA VAL A 311 -0.13 12.85 6.00
C VAL A 311 1.38 13.06 6.17
N ALA A 312 1.82 13.61 7.29
CA ALA A 312 3.24 13.81 7.62
C ALA A 312 4.01 12.47 7.79
N GLU A 313 3.33 11.38 8.08
CA GLU A 313 3.92 10.06 8.30
C GLU A 313 3.94 9.19 7.03
N VAL A 314 3.12 9.54 6.04
CA VAL A 314 2.91 8.73 4.83
C VAL A 314 4.24 8.39 4.14
N ALA A 315 5.11 9.36 3.91
CA ALA A 315 6.39 9.11 3.25
C ALA A 315 7.23 8.08 4.01
N ALA A 316 7.38 8.25 5.34
CA ALA A 316 8.23 7.39 6.16
C ALA A 316 7.68 5.95 6.26
N TYR A 317 6.36 5.80 6.43
CA TYR A 317 5.74 4.47 6.56
C TYR A 317 5.64 3.75 5.23
N VAL A 318 5.15 4.44 4.20
CA VAL A 318 4.87 3.80 2.91
C VAL A 318 6.15 3.45 2.15
N SER A 319 7.21 4.26 2.25
CA SER A 319 8.49 3.95 1.61
C SER A 319 9.46 3.11 2.46
N ASN A 320 9.05 2.65 3.64
CA ASN A 320 9.91 1.86 4.51
C ASN A 320 10.30 0.54 3.82
N ALA A 321 11.60 0.31 3.67
CA ALA A 321 12.12 -0.87 2.94
C ALA A 321 11.86 -2.21 3.64
N SER A 322 11.60 -2.20 4.95
CA SER A 322 11.44 -3.42 5.74
C SER A 322 9.99 -3.80 5.97
N CYS A 323 9.05 -2.85 5.84
CA CYS A 323 7.66 -3.08 6.19
C CYS A 323 6.67 -2.11 5.52
N GLY A 324 7.14 -1.29 4.60
CA GLY A 324 6.30 -0.41 3.79
C GLY A 324 5.71 -1.10 2.58
N ALA A 325 5.37 -0.32 1.57
CA ALA A 325 4.80 -0.81 0.33
C ALA A 325 5.77 -1.73 -0.43
N GLY A 326 5.23 -2.79 -1.01
CA GLY A 326 5.96 -3.83 -1.72
C GLY A 326 5.92 -5.18 -1.00
N ALA A 327 6.63 -6.18 -1.51
CA ALA A 327 6.67 -7.53 -0.96
C ALA A 327 7.56 -7.60 0.30
N THR A 328 7.13 -6.94 1.37
CA THR A 328 7.88 -6.73 2.61
C THR A 328 7.39 -7.58 3.79
N LEU A 329 6.29 -8.33 3.62
CA LEU A 329 5.75 -9.16 4.69
C LEU A 329 6.67 -10.34 5.01
N GLN A 330 6.81 -10.62 6.29
CA GLN A 330 7.42 -11.86 6.74
C GLN A 330 6.35 -12.96 6.78
N VAL A 331 6.56 -14.00 6.00
CA VAL A 331 5.64 -15.12 5.85
C VAL A 331 6.37 -16.40 6.21
N SER A 332 5.82 -17.18 7.13
CA SER A 332 6.37 -18.49 7.48
C SER A 332 6.16 -19.50 6.35
N SER A 333 6.87 -20.63 6.39
CA SER A 333 6.69 -21.74 5.44
C SER A 333 5.27 -22.34 5.46
N THR A 334 4.46 -22.02 6.45
CA THR A 334 3.06 -22.44 6.58
C THR A 334 2.06 -21.35 6.19
N GLY A 335 2.54 -20.19 5.70
CA GLY A 335 1.70 -19.08 5.26
C GLY A 335 1.24 -18.14 6.36
N VAL A 336 1.73 -18.29 7.59
CA VAL A 336 1.44 -17.33 8.67
C VAL A 336 2.21 -16.04 8.41
N ILE A 337 1.48 -14.93 8.34
CA ILE A 337 2.03 -13.61 8.08
C ILE A 337 2.35 -12.90 9.39
N SER A 338 3.57 -12.43 9.53
CA SER A 338 3.99 -11.49 10.56
C SER A 338 4.55 -10.22 9.92
N THR A 339 4.39 -9.09 10.57
CA THR A 339 4.99 -7.84 10.15
C THR A 339 6.18 -7.56 11.04
N ASN A 340 7.38 -7.45 10.47
CA ASN A 340 8.58 -6.98 11.18
C ASN A 340 8.71 -5.45 11.18
N CYS A 341 7.63 -4.73 10.92
CA CYS A 341 7.66 -3.32 11.28
C CYS A 341 8.05 -3.25 12.75
N PRO A 342 9.19 -2.66 13.11
CA PRO A 342 9.31 -2.22 14.47
C PRO A 342 8.01 -1.44 14.71
N ASN A 343 7.26 -1.83 15.74
CA ASN A 343 6.22 -0.96 16.24
C ASN A 343 6.95 0.37 16.50
N THR A 344 6.95 1.26 15.53
CA THR A 344 6.98 2.66 15.88
C THR A 344 5.80 2.71 16.80
N LEU A 345 6.07 2.91 18.09
CA LEU A 345 5.03 3.01 19.08
C LEU A 345 4.04 4.00 18.50
N GLY A 346 3.05 3.46 17.77
CA GLY A 346 1.95 4.21 17.26
C GLY A 346 1.27 4.73 18.50
N VAL A 347 1.55 5.96 18.82
CA VAL A 347 0.68 6.73 19.71
C VAL A 347 -0.65 6.66 19.00
N ASN A 348 -1.60 5.92 19.55
CA ASN A 348 -2.99 6.05 19.15
C ASN A 348 -3.31 7.54 19.25
N ASP A 349 -3.62 8.20 18.14
CA ASP A 349 -3.93 9.63 18.09
C ASP A 349 -5.20 10.04 18.86
N ASN A 350 -5.80 9.10 19.58
CA ASN A 350 -6.81 9.33 20.63
C ASN A 350 -6.21 9.45 22.03
N VAL A 351 -4.87 9.47 22.16
CA VAL A 351 -4.22 9.72 23.43
C VAL A 351 -3.93 11.23 23.50
N GLU A 352 -4.72 11.95 24.26
CA GLU A 352 -4.41 13.34 24.55
C GLU A 352 -2.97 13.43 25.09
N ASN A 353 -2.17 14.32 24.51
CA ASN A 353 -0.78 14.52 24.94
C ASN A 353 -0.74 15.02 26.39
N LEU A 354 -0.03 14.31 27.25
CA LEU A 354 0.31 14.80 28.58
C LEU A 354 1.24 16.02 28.46
N ASP A 355 0.83 17.15 29.05
CA ASP A 355 1.65 18.34 29.11
C ASP A 355 2.62 18.26 30.30
N ILE A 356 3.81 17.70 30.03
CA ILE A 356 4.88 17.53 31.02
C ILE A 356 6.21 18.05 30.49
N LYS A 357 7.05 18.55 31.43
CA LYS A 357 8.49 18.82 31.18
C LYS A 357 9.32 17.72 31.86
N TYR A 358 10.45 17.41 31.28
CA TYR A 358 11.37 16.41 31.85
C TYR A 358 12.82 16.88 31.68
N TYR A 359 13.63 16.64 32.69
CA TYR A 359 15.05 17.02 32.71
C TYR A 359 15.83 16.29 33.81
N PRO A 360 17.18 16.19 33.69
CA PRO A 360 17.95 16.44 32.49
C PRO A 360 17.74 15.34 31.44
N THR A 361 18.14 15.58 30.19
CA THR A 361 18.13 14.55 29.14
C THR A 361 19.30 13.57 29.25
N LEU A 362 20.42 13.99 29.84
CA LEU A 362 21.51 13.14 30.30
C LEU A 362 21.41 13.00 31.83
N ILE A 363 21.08 11.81 32.29
CA ILE A 363 20.66 11.55 33.67
C ILE A 363 21.72 10.71 34.36
N ASP A 364 22.29 11.21 35.46
CA ASP A 364 23.12 10.43 36.33
C ASP A 364 22.29 9.52 37.25
N ASN A 365 21.47 10.09 38.13
CA ASN A 365 20.67 9.32 39.09
C ASN A 365 19.19 9.77 39.17
N ILE A 366 18.90 11.02 38.93
CA ILE A 366 17.58 11.60 39.14
C ILE A 366 17.01 12.11 37.81
N LEU A 367 15.86 11.58 37.41
CA LEU A 367 15.01 12.12 36.36
C LEU A 367 13.89 12.95 37.00
N ASN A 368 13.76 14.21 36.61
CA ASN A 368 12.67 15.08 37.04
C ASN A 368 11.57 15.09 35.98
N ILE A 369 10.32 15.00 36.42
CA ILE A 369 9.13 15.15 35.60
C ILE A 369 8.23 16.19 36.26
N GLU A 370 7.96 17.29 35.55
CA GLU A 370 7.04 18.34 35.99
C GLU A 370 5.73 18.25 35.21
N PHE A 371 4.64 18.19 35.92
CA PHE A 371 3.29 18.17 35.35
C PHE A 371 2.74 19.58 35.26
N SER A 372 2.03 19.91 34.17
CA SER A 372 1.33 21.19 34.04
C SER A 372 0.14 21.27 35.00
N SER A 373 -0.42 22.48 35.16
CA SER A 373 -1.50 22.76 36.10
C SER A 373 -2.81 22.00 35.89
N ILE A 374 -2.99 21.46 34.71
CA ILE A 374 -4.20 20.71 34.31
C ILE A 374 -4.07 19.19 34.53
N GLU A 375 -2.91 18.71 34.90
CA GLU A 375 -2.64 17.27 35.00
C GLU A 375 -2.95 16.75 36.41
N ASN A 376 -4.01 15.96 36.53
CA ASN A 376 -4.40 15.32 37.80
C ASN A 376 -4.68 13.84 37.57
N GLY A 377 -4.35 13.00 38.55
CA GLY A 377 -4.64 11.57 38.51
C GLY A 377 -3.44 10.69 38.87
N LYS A 378 -3.60 9.38 38.68
CA LYS A 378 -2.54 8.43 38.93
C LYS A 378 -1.59 8.37 37.73
N ALA A 379 -0.40 8.93 37.86
CA ALA A 379 0.68 8.80 36.87
C ALA A 379 1.37 7.45 37.01
N VAL A 380 1.44 6.70 35.91
CA VAL A 380 2.26 5.48 35.77
C VAL A 380 3.48 5.84 34.93
N ILE A 381 4.66 5.61 35.43
CA ILE A 381 5.93 5.88 34.78
C ILE A 381 6.66 4.56 34.54
N GLU A 382 7.03 4.30 33.30
CA GLU A 382 7.74 3.10 32.87
C GLU A 382 8.96 3.48 32.04
N ILE A 383 10.09 2.80 32.23
CA ILE A 383 11.30 2.98 31.43
C ILE A 383 11.63 1.65 30.75
N PHE A 384 11.88 1.72 29.44
CA PHE A 384 12.18 0.57 28.60
C PHE A 384 13.58 0.71 27.98
N SER A 385 14.29 -0.39 27.89
CA SER A 385 15.50 -0.50 27.10
C SER A 385 15.19 -0.55 25.60
N PRO A 386 16.18 -0.34 24.71
CA PRO A 386 15.96 -0.34 23.25
C PRO A 386 15.39 -1.64 22.68
N ASN A 387 15.57 -2.77 23.36
CA ASN A 387 14.97 -4.05 22.98
C ASN A 387 13.53 -4.26 23.49
N GLY A 388 12.92 -3.21 24.12
CA GLY A 388 11.54 -3.25 24.61
C GLY A 388 11.39 -3.84 26.02
N SER A 389 12.47 -4.27 26.70
CA SER A 389 12.40 -4.78 28.06
C SER A 389 12.15 -3.65 29.06
N LYS A 390 11.17 -3.80 29.93
CA LYS A 390 10.87 -2.84 30.98
C LYS A 390 11.92 -2.96 32.11
N VAL A 391 12.66 -1.88 32.36
CA VAL A 391 13.74 -1.82 33.35
C VAL A 391 13.37 -1.04 34.62
N PHE A 392 12.30 -0.23 34.54
CA PHE A 392 11.81 0.54 35.68
C PHE A 392 10.31 0.75 35.58
N THR A 393 9.61 0.72 36.71
CA THR A 393 8.19 1.13 36.78
C THR A 393 7.89 1.71 38.14
N THR A 394 7.07 2.77 38.16
CA THR A 394 6.52 3.34 39.39
C THR A 394 5.18 4.00 39.10
N SER A 395 4.39 4.26 40.13
CA SER A 395 3.16 5.04 39.98
C SER A 395 2.98 5.99 41.16
N LYS A 396 2.51 7.21 40.91
CA LYS A 396 2.19 8.22 41.89
C LYS A 396 0.92 8.96 41.52
N ASN A 397 0.14 9.35 42.54
CA ASN A 397 -0.94 10.32 42.33
C ASN A 397 -0.31 11.70 42.18
N VAL A 398 -0.65 12.40 41.14
CA VAL A 398 -0.18 13.75 40.86
C VAL A 398 -1.35 14.73 40.88
N THR A 399 -1.08 15.93 41.36
CA THR A 399 -1.96 17.10 41.31
C THR A 399 -1.23 18.20 40.56
N GLY A 400 -1.94 19.03 39.78
CA GLY A 400 -1.34 20.01 38.88
C GLY A 400 -0.17 20.80 39.46
N ASN A 401 0.82 21.12 38.62
CA ASN A 401 2.10 21.75 38.97
C ASN A 401 3.03 20.89 39.86
N GLU A 402 2.80 19.59 39.98
CA GLU A 402 3.64 18.72 40.78
C GLU A 402 4.93 18.33 40.04
N LYS A 403 6.03 18.27 40.76
CA LYS A 403 7.31 17.77 40.32
C LYS A 403 7.59 16.41 40.95
N LEU A 404 7.82 15.39 40.11
CA LEU A 404 8.29 14.08 40.54
C LEU A 404 9.80 13.93 40.32
N GLU A 405 10.49 13.48 41.34
CA GLU A 405 11.90 13.06 41.27
C GLU A 405 11.99 11.53 41.26
N LEU A 406 12.47 10.98 40.16
CA LEU A 406 12.61 9.55 39.97
C LEU A 406 14.07 9.15 40.16
N ASN A 407 14.37 8.36 41.18
CA ASN A 407 15.70 7.79 41.32
C ASN A 407 15.85 6.57 40.41
N ILE A 408 16.71 6.68 39.43
CA ILE A 408 17.03 5.64 38.43
C ILE A 408 18.51 5.21 38.51
N ALA A 409 19.15 5.35 39.68
CA ALA A 409 20.56 4.98 39.90
C ALA A 409 20.83 3.49 39.58
N ASN A 410 19.84 2.61 39.75
CA ASN A 410 19.97 1.17 39.49
C ASN A 410 19.84 0.79 38.00
N ILE A 411 19.57 1.74 37.12
CA ILE A 411 19.53 1.50 35.68
C ILE A 411 20.95 1.64 35.12
N THR A 412 21.38 0.69 34.29
CA THR A 412 22.72 0.71 33.69
C THR A 412 22.85 1.86 32.67
N ARG A 413 24.10 2.26 32.36
CA ARG A 413 24.36 3.28 31.36
C ARG A 413 23.78 2.87 29.99
N GLY A 414 23.15 3.81 29.32
CA GLY A 414 22.55 3.53 28.03
C GLY A 414 21.43 4.47 27.63
N VAL A 415 20.84 4.18 26.48
CA VAL A 415 19.67 4.89 25.96
C VAL A 415 18.40 4.16 26.37
N TYR A 416 17.39 4.90 26.80
CA TYR A 416 16.11 4.35 27.25
C TYR A 416 14.94 5.19 26.72
N ILE A 417 13.76 4.58 26.70
CA ILE A 417 12.49 5.24 26.42
C ILE A 417 11.69 5.32 27.73
N CYS A 418 11.36 6.53 28.14
CA CYS A 418 10.48 6.77 29.28
C CYS A 418 9.05 7.02 28.77
N LYS A 419 8.08 6.31 29.36
CA LYS A 419 6.64 6.47 29.12
C LYS A 419 6.00 6.94 30.41
N VAL A 420 5.23 8.02 30.34
CA VAL A 420 4.40 8.55 31.43
C VAL A 420 2.95 8.52 30.98
N GLN A 421 2.07 7.95 31.78
CA GLN A 421 0.66 7.79 31.48
C GLN A 421 -0.21 8.23 32.66
N ILE A 422 -1.24 9.04 32.38
CA ILE A 422 -2.35 9.36 33.29
C ILE A 422 -3.65 9.07 32.53
N GLU A 423 -4.44 8.08 33.00
CA GLU A 423 -5.65 7.63 32.31
C GLU A 423 -5.40 7.33 30.82
N ASN A 424 -6.04 8.08 29.91
CA ASN A 424 -5.89 7.92 28.47
C ASN A 424 -4.81 8.83 27.86
N ARG A 425 -4.13 9.65 28.67
CA ARG A 425 -3.09 10.59 28.22
C ARG A 425 -1.71 10.01 28.44
N VAL A 426 -0.84 10.08 27.44
CA VAL A 426 0.50 9.51 27.47
C VAL A 426 1.52 10.50 26.92
N LYS A 427 2.71 10.50 27.51
CA LYS A 427 3.91 11.11 26.95
C LYS A 427 5.04 10.12 26.93
N THR A 428 5.70 10.01 25.78
CA THR A 428 6.87 9.14 25.62
C THR A 428 8.06 9.99 25.18
N PHE A 429 9.22 9.78 25.79
CA PHE A 429 10.44 10.53 25.47
C PHE A 429 11.69 9.70 25.69
N LYS A 430 12.76 10.07 25.00
CA LYS A 430 14.08 9.44 25.10
C LYS A 430 14.88 10.06 26.22
N ILE A 431 15.55 9.21 27.00
CA ILE A 431 16.50 9.59 28.05
C ILE A 431 17.85 8.89 27.84
N LEU A 432 18.90 9.52 28.29
CA LEU A 432 20.25 8.97 28.27
C LEU A 432 20.74 8.82 29.73
N LYS A 433 21.00 7.61 30.17
CA LYS A 433 21.57 7.30 31.48
C LYS A 433 23.10 7.34 31.36
N GLY A 434 23.73 8.25 32.10
CA GLY A 434 25.18 8.45 32.18
C GLY A 434 25.91 7.54 33.18
#